data_0979c085be6b6a5f1f0ed725ce2c588a
#
_entry.id   0979c085be6b6a5f1f0ed725ce2c588a
#
_cell.length_a   1.000
_cell.length_b   1.000
_cell.length_c   1.000
_cell.angle_alpha   90.00
_cell.angle_beta   90.00
_cell.angle_gamma   90.00
#
_symmetry.space_group_name_H-M   'P 1'
#
loop_
_entity.id
_entity.type
_entity.pdbx_description
1 polymer ?
#
loop_
_entity_poly.entity_id
_entity_poly.type
_entity_poly.pdbx_seq_one_letter_code
_entity_poly.pdbx_strand_id
1 'polypeptide(L)'
;MNHVPREQRYKRLEELIAEFNLSKVRKSLGIQLSGGERRRTEIARALAIDPKFILLDEPFAGVDPIAVEDIQYIIAKLKYKNIGVIITDHNVGETLAITDRAYLLYEGTILQEGTPESLAADADVRTKYLGAGFVLKKSVSVQRAQEEYERSINSQSL
;
A
#
# COMPACT_ATOMS: atom_id res chain seq x y z
N MET A 1 24.24 -2.68 -8.41
CA MET A 1 23.59 -1.37 -8.67
C MET A 1 24.53 -0.25 -9.11
N ASN A 2 25.80 -0.50 -9.37
CA ASN A 2 26.78 0.56 -9.66
C ASN A 2 26.83 1.02 -11.13
N HIS A 3 25.91 0.57 -11.98
CA HIS A 3 25.99 0.85 -13.42
C HIS A 3 24.87 1.75 -13.98
N VAL A 4 23.95 2.24 -13.11
CA VAL A 4 22.92 3.17 -13.60
C VAL A 4 23.55 4.57 -13.72
N PRO A 5 23.54 5.21 -14.91
CA PRO A 5 24.06 6.55 -15.12
C PRO A 5 23.46 7.56 -14.15
N ARG A 6 24.26 8.56 -13.75
CA ARG A 6 23.84 9.59 -12.80
C ARG A 6 22.56 10.31 -13.25
N GLU A 7 22.45 10.61 -14.52
CA GLU A 7 21.28 11.28 -15.09
C GLU A 7 20.00 10.44 -14.93
N GLN A 8 20.06 9.15 -15.21
CA GLN A 8 18.92 8.25 -15.03
C GLN A 8 18.51 8.13 -13.57
N ARG A 9 19.47 8.11 -12.64
CA ARG A 9 19.18 8.10 -11.19
C ARG A 9 18.48 9.39 -10.75
N TYR A 10 18.91 10.55 -11.25
CA TYR A 10 18.25 11.82 -10.96
C TYR A 10 16.84 11.88 -11.55
N LYS A 11 16.67 11.44 -12.79
CA LYS A 11 15.34 11.35 -13.40
C LYS A 11 14.39 10.49 -12.56
N ARG A 12 14.84 9.29 -12.18
CA ARG A 12 14.05 8.39 -11.32
C ARG A 12 13.73 9.00 -9.96
N LEU A 13 14.67 9.71 -9.35
CA LEU A 13 14.45 10.42 -8.10
C LEU A 13 13.35 11.47 -8.23
N GLU A 14 13.37 12.30 -9.28
CA GLU A 14 12.35 13.33 -9.48
C GLU A 14 10.97 12.71 -9.75
N GLU A 15 10.89 11.64 -10.52
CA GLU A 15 9.67 10.89 -10.76
C GLU A 15 9.06 10.39 -9.44
N LEU A 16 9.87 9.77 -8.58
CA LEU A 16 9.41 9.26 -7.28
C LEU A 16 9.01 10.40 -6.33
N ILE A 17 9.77 11.49 -6.27
CA ILE A 17 9.42 12.66 -5.45
C ILE A 17 8.06 13.23 -5.87
N ALA A 18 7.81 13.34 -7.17
CA ALA A 18 6.54 13.82 -7.69
C ALA A 18 5.39 12.83 -7.41
N GLU A 19 5.60 11.56 -7.74
CA GLU A 19 4.59 10.50 -7.59
C GLU A 19 4.13 10.33 -6.15
N PHE A 20 5.06 10.43 -5.19
CA PHE A 20 4.78 10.23 -3.77
C PHE A 20 4.50 11.52 -2.99
N ASN A 21 4.35 12.64 -3.72
CA ASN A 21 4.07 13.97 -3.13
C ASN A 21 5.08 14.36 -2.03
N LEU A 22 6.38 14.16 -2.31
CA LEU A 22 7.47 14.41 -1.37
C LEU A 22 8.20 15.74 -1.62
N SER A 23 7.75 16.55 -2.59
CA SER A 23 8.42 17.80 -3.00
C SER A 23 8.62 18.77 -1.83
N LYS A 24 7.62 18.91 -0.95
CA LYS A 24 7.66 19.82 0.19
C LYS A 24 8.71 19.41 1.24
N VAL A 25 8.94 18.11 1.38
CA VAL A 25 9.84 17.54 2.40
C VAL A 25 11.18 17.07 1.83
N ARG A 26 11.46 17.36 0.57
CA ARG A 26 12.66 16.92 -0.15
C ARG A 26 13.97 17.19 0.59
N LYS A 27 14.06 18.30 1.33
CA LYS A 27 15.25 18.73 2.08
C LYS A 27 15.14 18.49 3.58
N SER A 28 14.02 17.93 4.05
CA SER A 28 13.81 17.66 5.46
C SER A 28 14.63 16.45 5.92
N LEU A 29 15.06 16.47 7.16
CA LEU A 29 15.65 15.29 7.78
C LEU A 29 14.57 14.26 8.07
N GLY A 30 14.89 12.97 7.96
CA GLY A 30 13.92 11.88 8.18
C GLY A 30 13.19 11.94 9.53
N ILE A 31 13.86 12.46 10.58
CA ILE A 31 13.26 12.65 11.90
C ILE A 31 12.18 13.76 11.95
N GLN A 32 12.19 14.66 10.98
CA GLN A 32 11.23 15.77 10.89
C GLN A 32 9.96 15.42 10.11
N LEU A 33 9.95 14.24 9.46
CA LEU A 33 8.83 13.77 8.66
C LEU A 33 7.68 13.32 9.56
N SER A 34 6.45 13.69 9.19
CA SER A 34 5.25 13.08 9.75
C SER A 34 5.19 11.57 9.48
N GLY A 35 4.35 10.83 10.19
CA GLY A 35 4.17 9.39 9.97
C GLY A 35 3.88 9.05 8.51
N GLY A 36 2.92 9.75 7.90
CA GLY A 36 2.55 9.55 6.49
C GLY A 36 3.65 9.92 5.50
N GLU A 37 4.36 11.03 5.70
CA GLU A 37 5.50 11.44 4.86
C GLU A 37 6.65 10.44 4.95
N ARG A 38 6.93 9.94 6.15
CA ARG A 38 7.94 8.90 6.37
C ARG A 38 7.56 7.63 5.61
N ARG A 39 6.33 7.15 5.74
CA ARG A 39 5.86 5.94 5.07
C ARG A 39 5.90 6.07 3.55
N ARG A 40 5.45 7.20 2.99
CA ARG A 40 5.57 7.47 1.55
C ARG A 40 7.03 7.47 1.10
N THR A 41 7.93 8.03 1.88
CA THR A 41 9.38 8.04 1.57
C THR A 41 9.98 6.63 1.61
N GLU A 42 9.59 5.78 2.56
CA GLU A 42 10.03 4.40 2.66
C GLU A 42 9.61 3.58 1.45
N ILE A 43 8.34 3.70 1.03
CA ILE A 43 7.82 3.02 -0.17
C ILE A 43 8.52 3.54 -1.43
N ALA A 44 8.66 4.85 -1.60
CA ALA A 44 9.35 5.46 -2.74
C ALA A 44 10.81 4.97 -2.84
N ARG A 45 11.51 4.88 -1.71
CA ARG A 45 12.86 4.33 -1.65
C ARG A 45 12.93 2.87 -2.10
N ALA A 46 11.99 2.05 -1.66
CA ALA A 46 11.92 0.64 -2.06
C ALA A 46 11.68 0.50 -3.57
N LEU A 47 10.89 1.40 -4.17
CA LEU A 47 10.58 1.40 -5.60
C LEU A 47 11.70 1.97 -6.49
N ALA A 48 12.72 2.58 -5.90
CA ALA A 48 13.84 3.15 -6.67
C ALA A 48 14.66 2.11 -7.46
N ILE A 49 14.52 0.82 -7.11
CA ILE A 49 15.23 -0.29 -7.74
C ILE A 49 14.36 -1.12 -8.69
N ASP A 50 13.15 -0.64 -8.99
CA ASP A 50 12.16 -1.32 -9.84
C ASP A 50 11.93 -2.79 -9.41
N PRO A 51 11.50 -3.05 -8.16
CA PRO A 51 11.30 -4.39 -7.63
C PRO A 51 10.07 -5.04 -8.27
N LYS A 52 10.07 -6.37 -8.37
CA LYS A 52 8.88 -7.14 -8.73
C LYS A 52 7.92 -7.35 -7.55
N PHE A 53 8.46 -7.33 -6.33
CA PHE A 53 7.72 -7.52 -5.09
C PHE A 53 8.22 -6.53 -4.03
N ILE A 54 7.30 -6.08 -3.17
CA ILE A 54 7.60 -5.25 -2.02
C ILE A 54 6.92 -5.85 -0.77
N LEU A 55 7.64 -5.87 0.33
CA LEU A 55 7.10 -6.25 1.64
C LEU A 55 6.91 -4.98 2.45
N LEU A 56 5.72 -4.80 2.98
CA LEU A 56 5.34 -3.68 3.83
C LEU A 56 4.97 -4.24 5.21
N ASP A 57 5.80 -3.94 6.18
CA ASP A 57 5.58 -4.33 7.56
C ASP A 57 4.90 -3.18 8.32
N GLU A 58 3.70 -3.44 8.82
CA GLU A 58 2.84 -2.49 9.53
C GLU A 58 2.73 -1.11 8.84
N PRO A 59 2.32 -1.03 7.56
CA PRO A 59 2.31 0.23 6.82
C PRO A 59 1.36 1.28 7.40
N PHE A 60 0.38 0.88 8.21
CA PHE A 60 -0.63 1.78 8.80
C PHE A 60 -0.33 2.14 10.26
N ALA A 61 0.72 1.56 10.87
CA ALA A 61 1.04 1.81 12.27
C ALA A 61 1.51 3.26 12.49
N GLY A 62 0.89 3.93 13.48
CA GLY A 62 1.27 5.29 13.86
C GLY A 62 1.01 6.37 12.80
N VAL A 63 0.12 6.08 11.86
CA VAL A 63 -0.27 6.98 10.78
C VAL A 63 -1.67 7.53 11.06
N ASP A 64 -1.90 8.81 10.76
CA ASP A 64 -3.22 9.41 10.88
C ASP A 64 -4.18 8.90 9.78
N PRO A 65 -5.51 8.93 10.01
CA PRO A 65 -6.49 8.35 9.07
C PRO A 65 -6.41 8.90 7.65
N ILE A 66 -6.10 10.19 7.47
CA ILE A 66 -6.00 10.81 6.15
C ILE A 66 -4.79 10.25 5.41
N ALA A 67 -3.66 10.12 6.11
CA ALA A 67 -2.46 9.54 5.53
C ALA A 67 -2.58 8.03 5.29
N VAL A 68 -3.42 7.30 6.04
CA VAL A 68 -3.76 5.89 5.75
C VAL A 68 -4.40 5.78 4.37
N GLU A 69 -5.37 6.63 4.03
CA GLU A 69 -6.00 6.64 2.70
C GLU A 69 -4.98 6.90 1.58
N ASP A 70 -4.06 7.84 1.79
CA ASP A 70 -2.97 8.11 0.84
C ASP A 70 -2.06 6.88 0.63
N ILE A 71 -1.70 6.18 1.71
CA ILE A 71 -0.88 4.96 1.65
C ILE A 71 -1.64 3.84 0.95
N GLN A 72 -2.91 3.64 1.26
CA GLN A 72 -3.77 2.67 0.58
C GLN A 72 -3.84 2.93 -0.93
N TYR A 73 -4.01 4.20 -1.32
CA TYR A 73 -4.00 4.60 -2.72
C TYR A 73 -2.68 4.26 -3.42
N ILE A 74 -1.55 4.57 -2.78
CA ILE A 74 -0.22 4.24 -3.30
C ILE A 74 -0.08 2.73 -3.49
N ILE A 75 -0.44 1.93 -2.47
CA ILE A 75 -0.35 0.47 -2.52
C ILE A 75 -1.23 -0.08 -3.65
N ALA A 76 -2.46 0.40 -3.78
CA ALA A 76 -3.35 -0.02 -4.85
C ALA A 76 -2.77 0.28 -6.25
N LYS A 77 -2.08 1.39 -6.43
CA LYS A 77 -1.40 1.71 -7.71
C LYS A 77 -0.26 0.76 -8.04
N LEU A 78 0.41 0.16 -7.07
CA LEU A 78 1.50 -0.79 -7.32
C LEU A 78 1.01 -2.03 -8.07
N LYS A 79 -0.23 -2.46 -7.84
CA LYS A 79 -0.87 -3.56 -8.57
C LYS A 79 -0.90 -3.30 -10.09
N TYR A 80 -1.24 -2.07 -10.49
CA TYR A 80 -1.29 -1.67 -11.91
C TYR A 80 0.10 -1.46 -12.54
N LYS A 81 1.15 -1.44 -11.71
CA LYS A 81 2.55 -1.46 -12.14
C LYS A 81 3.14 -2.86 -12.19
N ASN A 82 2.31 -3.90 -12.06
CA ASN A 82 2.75 -5.31 -11.97
C ASN A 82 3.76 -5.56 -10.82
N ILE A 83 3.61 -4.85 -9.71
CA ILE A 83 4.41 -5.04 -8.51
C ILE A 83 3.55 -5.80 -7.49
N GLY A 84 4.00 -7.01 -7.10
CA GLY A 84 3.36 -7.77 -6.04
C GLY A 84 3.62 -7.11 -4.68
N VAL A 85 2.59 -7.03 -3.82
CA VAL A 85 2.71 -6.44 -2.48
C VAL A 85 2.31 -7.46 -1.43
N ILE A 86 3.17 -7.66 -0.45
CA ILE A 86 2.86 -8.42 0.76
C ILE A 86 2.80 -7.42 1.91
N ILE A 87 1.72 -7.49 2.68
CA ILE A 87 1.47 -6.58 3.82
C ILE A 87 1.32 -7.43 5.07
N THR A 88 2.01 -7.05 6.14
CA THR A 88 1.72 -7.51 7.50
C THR A 88 1.19 -6.31 8.28
N ASP A 89 0.03 -6.43 8.91
CA ASP A 89 -0.53 -5.36 9.74
C ASP A 89 -1.55 -5.94 10.73
N HIS A 90 -1.66 -5.33 11.89
CA HIS A 90 -2.67 -5.63 12.88
C HIS A 90 -3.97 -4.86 12.65
N ASN A 91 -3.96 -3.84 11.80
CA ASN A 91 -5.15 -3.09 11.40
C ASN A 91 -5.89 -3.82 10.28
N VAL A 92 -6.68 -4.82 10.68
CA VAL A 92 -7.34 -5.75 9.77
C VAL A 92 -8.26 -5.05 8.79
N GLY A 93 -9.04 -4.07 9.26
CA GLY A 93 -10.00 -3.34 8.43
C GLY A 93 -9.33 -2.65 7.26
N GLU A 94 -8.24 -1.92 7.51
CA GLU A 94 -7.49 -1.19 6.50
C GLU A 94 -6.76 -2.13 5.54
N THR A 95 -6.25 -3.25 6.06
CA THR A 95 -5.53 -4.25 5.26
C THR A 95 -6.47 -5.01 4.34
N LEU A 96 -7.59 -5.52 4.86
CA LEU A 96 -8.59 -6.25 4.04
C LEU A 96 -9.23 -5.34 2.98
N ALA A 97 -9.32 -4.04 3.22
CA ALA A 97 -9.89 -3.09 2.27
C ALA A 97 -9.08 -2.96 0.95
N ILE A 98 -7.81 -3.36 0.95
CA ILE A 98 -6.89 -3.16 -0.19
C ILE A 98 -6.22 -4.44 -0.71
N THR A 99 -6.42 -5.58 -0.05
CA THR A 99 -5.81 -6.85 -0.43
C THR A 99 -6.73 -7.69 -1.32
N ASP A 100 -6.14 -8.52 -2.17
CA ASP A 100 -6.87 -9.50 -2.99
C ASP A 100 -7.05 -10.83 -2.23
N ARG A 101 -6.11 -11.15 -1.34
CA ARG A 101 -6.07 -12.37 -0.52
C ARG A 101 -5.38 -12.07 0.81
N ALA A 102 -5.85 -12.66 1.88
CA ALA A 102 -5.23 -12.53 3.19
C ALA A 102 -5.10 -13.88 3.91
N TYR A 103 -4.14 -13.94 4.80
CA TYR A 103 -3.87 -15.03 5.72
C TYR A 103 -3.99 -14.48 7.13
N LEU A 104 -4.89 -15.03 7.92
CA LEU A 104 -5.07 -14.64 9.32
C LEU A 104 -4.23 -15.55 10.21
N LEU A 105 -3.24 -14.96 10.87
CA LEU A 105 -2.41 -15.66 11.86
C LEU A 105 -3.01 -15.47 13.24
N TYR A 106 -3.20 -16.58 13.94
CA TYR A 106 -3.68 -16.60 15.30
C TYR A 106 -2.90 -17.64 16.11
N GLU A 107 -2.37 -17.27 17.25
CA GLU A 107 -1.58 -18.14 18.13
C GLU A 107 -0.47 -18.94 17.38
N GLY A 108 0.23 -18.27 16.46
CA GLY A 108 1.35 -18.87 15.71
C GLY A 108 0.96 -19.80 14.57
N THR A 109 -0.35 -19.92 14.25
CA THR A 109 -0.86 -20.75 13.16
C THR A 109 -1.73 -19.93 12.21
N ILE A 110 -1.90 -20.44 10.98
CA ILE A 110 -2.88 -19.84 10.05
C ILE A 110 -4.27 -20.31 10.48
N LEU A 111 -5.07 -19.38 11.00
CA LEU A 111 -6.45 -19.63 11.37
C LEU A 111 -7.32 -19.84 10.14
N GLN A 112 -7.19 -18.96 9.16
CA GLN A 112 -7.97 -18.98 7.92
C GLN A 112 -7.24 -18.20 6.82
N GLU A 113 -7.53 -18.51 5.55
CA GLU A 113 -7.05 -17.78 4.39
C GLU A 113 -8.15 -17.62 3.35
N GLY A 114 -8.11 -16.55 2.58
CA GLY A 114 -9.10 -16.31 1.52
C GLY A 114 -9.16 -14.88 1.04
N THR A 115 -10.22 -14.57 0.29
CA THR A 115 -10.53 -13.19 -0.08
C THR A 115 -11.05 -12.42 1.12
N PRO A 116 -10.93 -11.09 1.14
CA PRO A 116 -11.48 -10.25 2.20
C PRO A 116 -12.96 -10.54 2.51
N GLU A 117 -13.76 -10.76 1.48
CA GLU A 117 -15.19 -11.06 1.60
C GLU A 117 -15.43 -12.42 2.28
N SER A 118 -14.68 -13.45 1.87
CA SER A 118 -14.80 -14.79 2.46
C SER A 118 -14.39 -14.79 3.93
N LEU A 119 -13.33 -14.08 4.29
CA LEU A 119 -12.86 -13.95 5.66
C LEU A 119 -13.83 -13.15 6.53
N ALA A 120 -14.40 -12.08 6.00
CA ALA A 120 -15.37 -11.26 6.71
C ALA A 120 -16.71 -12.00 6.95
N ALA A 121 -17.04 -13.00 6.13
CA ALA A 121 -18.25 -13.83 6.27
C ALA A 121 -18.05 -15.04 7.19
N ASP A 122 -16.80 -15.44 7.46
CA ASP A 122 -16.48 -16.62 8.25
C ASP A 122 -16.80 -16.41 9.74
N ALA A 123 -17.54 -17.36 10.35
CA ALA A 123 -18.01 -17.26 11.71
C ALA A 123 -16.87 -17.36 12.75
N ASP A 124 -15.87 -18.22 12.50
CA ASP A 124 -14.72 -18.38 13.39
C ASP A 124 -13.82 -17.16 13.34
N VAL A 125 -13.59 -16.60 12.15
CA VAL A 125 -12.84 -15.38 11.94
C VAL A 125 -13.51 -14.20 12.66
N ARG A 126 -14.82 -14.08 12.53
CA ARG A 126 -15.58 -13.03 13.24
C ARG A 126 -15.48 -13.18 14.74
N THR A 127 -15.62 -14.39 15.25
CA THR A 127 -15.63 -14.63 16.69
C THR A 127 -14.26 -14.44 17.33
N LYS A 128 -13.20 -14.93 16.67
CA LYS A 128 -11.85 -14.97 17.24
C LYS A 128 -11.00 -13.76 16.92
N TYR A 129 -11.29 -13.05 15.80
CA TYR A 129 -10.39 -12.06 15.26
C TYR A 129 -11.04 -10.71 14.94
N LEU A 130 -12.13 -10.68 14.16
CA LEU A 130 -12.73 -9.43 13.66
C LEU A 130 -13.70 -8.77 14.66
N GLY A 131 -14.38 -9.60 15.47
CA GLY A 131 -15.50 -9.15 16.30
C GLY A 131 -16.84 -9.10 15.54
N ALA A 132 -17.94 -9.21 16.29
CA ALA A 132 -19.30 -9.30 15.73
C ALA A 132 -19.71 -8.06 14.92
N GLY A 133 -19.22 -6.88 15.31
CA GLY A 133 -19.54 -5.60 14.66
C GLY A 133 -18.69 -5.27 13.43
N PHE A 134 -17.77 -6.13 13.02
CA PHE A 134 -16.90 -5.84 11.89
C PHE A 134 -17.69 -5.74 10.58
N VAL A 135 -17.43 -4.66 9.83
CA VAL A 135 -17.97 -4.43 8.49
C VAL A 135 -16.80 -4.20 7.54
N LEU A 136 -16.70 -5.06 6.52
CA LEU A 136 -15.70 -4.87 5.46
C LEU A 136 -16.07 -3.63 4.65
N LYS A 137 -15.19 -2.64 4.67
CA LYS A 137 -15.33 -1.43 3.85
C LYS A 137 -14.52 -1.59 2.57
N LYS A 138 -15.10 -1.25 1.43
CA LYS A 138 -14.33 -1.09 0.20
C LYS A 138 -13.54 0.22 0.29
N SER A 139 -12.24 0.14 0.02
CA SER A 139 -11.40 1.34 0.03
C SER A 139 -11.73 2.24 -1.17
N VAL A 140 -12.07 3.49 -0.89
CA VAL A 140 -12.25 4.53 -1.91
C VAL A 140 -10.93 4.74 -2.68
N SER A 141 -9.81 4.57 -2.00
CA SER A 141 -8.46 4.67 -2.57
C SER A 141 -8.20 3.62 -3.65
N VAL A 142 -8.71 2.38 -3.47
CA VAL A 142 -8.61 1.32 -4.49
C VAL A 142 -9.44 1.66 -5.72
N GLN A 143 -10.67 2.14 -5.52
CA GLN A 143 -11.54 2.54 -6.63
C GLN A 143 -10.92 3.69 -7.44
N ARG A 144 -10.39 4.70 -6.76
CA ARG A 144 -9.69 5.82 -7.39
C ARG A 144 -8.47 5.37 -8.20
N ALA A 145 -7.65 4.46 -7.66
CA ALA A 145 -6.48 3.93 -8.36
C ALA A 145 -6.88 3.14 -9.63
N GLN A 146 -7.98 2.39 -9.57
CA GLN A 146 -8.53 1.67 -10.70
C GLN A 146 -9.02 2.61 -11.81
N GLU A 147 -9.81 3.61 -11.47
CA GLU A 147 -10.32 4.61 -12.41
C GLU A 147 -9.18 5.37 -13.12
N GLU A 148 -8.15 5.76 -12.39
CA GLU A 148 -6.98 6.42 -12.98
C GLU A 148 -6.25 5.50 -13.96
N TYR A 149 -6.10 4.22 -13.64
CA TYR A 149 -5.49 3.25 -14.54
C TYR A 149 -6.31 3.07 -15.81
N GLU A 150 -7.63 2.88 -15.70
CA GLU A 150 -8.52 2.74 -16.85
C GLU A 150 -8.48 3.98 -17.78
N ARG A 151 -8.46 5.19 -17.20
CA ARG A 151 -8.29 6.44 -17.98
C ARG A 151 -6.95 6.48 -18.71
N SER A 152 -5.88 5.99 -18.06
CA SER A 152 -4.54 6.00 -18.68
C SER A 152 -4.44 5.08 -19.90
N ILE A 153 -5.10 3.92 -19.86
CA ILE A 153 -5.18 2.99 -20.99
C ILE A 153 -5.98 3.60 -22.14
N ASN A 154 -7.14 4.16 -21.85
CA ASN A 154 -8.02 4.75 -22.86
C ASN A 154 -7.38 5.96 -23.56
N SER A 155 -6.53 6.73 -22.86
CA SER A 155 -5.82 7.86 -23.44
C SER A 155 -4.63 7.47 -24.33
N GLN A 156 -4.12 6.23 -24.23
CA GLN A 156 -3.04 5.71 -25.09
C GLN A 156 -3.56 4.97 -26.35
N SER A 157 -4.88 4.77 -26.42
CA SER A 157 -5.54 4.06 -27.53
C SER A 157 -6.14 5.00 -28.58
N LEU A 158 -5.95 6.31 -28.44
CA LEU A 158 -6.33 7.38 -29.37
C LEU A 158 -5.09 8.03 -29.98
#